data_7eb80b92e885c7a9c3c5ee1a7cfd4f7c
#
_entry.id   7eb80b92e885c7a9c3c5ee1a7cfd4f7c
#
_cell.length_a   1.000
_cell.length_b   1.000
_cell.length_c   1.000
_cell.angle_alpha   90.00
_cell.angle_beta   90.00
_cell.angle_gamma   90.00
#
_symmetry.space_group_name_H-M   'P 1'
#
loop_
_entity.id
_entity.type
_entity.pdbx_description
1 polymer ?
#
loop_
_entity_poly.entity_id
_entity_poly.type
_entity_poly.pdbx_seq_one_letter_code
_entity_poly.pdbx_strand_id
1 'polypeptide(L)'
;MPVFNVLIDAKMKITSIIRSAGVAVLCVAYCAVRADLVWTPDKGWQVQGGVLANVLGENINVQNALEAMNEGKKALDEGDYWAALGYYQIVVNDYPNSIFAPEAYYQMSQALVKRGQFMDAFDALQEIVKKYPDYPRFNQIIGAEYDVAATIQSGATPYLWGWFPWFTNYNDAIKIYESVVKDAPYSDYSPIALMNISIIAEQEDKQDVAFDALDRLINNYPKSMFASDAYLQMAKVYRSLVQGPEYDQTPTRNAISFFNDYLILFPNESQVARAEEGLEAMQDTYARSRLVMGDFYYYYRNNGVAASIFYNETITLAPNSPAAKEAEAQLKKIREGIPAPMTIYDWIWGRYQPMSLSELEDDTHIEKLNSEAFEEMSVDQFLETPGAAVVEQVMPDGSVQSYEELAPMYGDGLGDYLFDDGFYQWTQSQIDNATDDVL
;
A
#
# COMPACT_ATOMS: atom_id res chain seq x y z
N MET A 1 -27.15 -1.35 63.15
CA MET A 1 -26.58 -0.97 61.81
C MET A 1 -26.68 -2.01 60.69
N PRO A 2 -27.35 -3.16 60.75
CA PRO A 2 -27.48 -4.06 59.59
C PRO A 2 -28.68 -3.75 58.67
N VAL A 3 -29.70 -3.04 59.11
CA VAL A 3 -30.90 -2.80 58.31
C VAL A 3 -30.71 -1.76 57.19
N PHE A 4 -29.79 -0.81 57.41
CA PHE A 4 -29.51 0.26 56.44
C PHE A 4 -28.79 -0.23 55.21
N ASN A 5 -27.89 -1.22 55.30
CA ASN A 5 -27.16 -1.82 54.17
C ASN A 5 -28.04 -2.67 53.28
N VAL A 6 -29.08 -3.34 53.82
CA VAL A 6 -30.03 -4.14 53.05
C VAL A 6 -30.92 -3.29 52.20
N LEU A 7 -31.30 -2.07 52.67
CA LEU A 7 -32.12 -1.14 51.92
C LEU A 7 -31.37 -0.45 50.77
N ILE A 8 -30.06 -0.23 50.94
CA ILE A 8 -29.21 0.36 49.90
C ILE A 8 -28.97 -0.69 48.78
N ASP A 9 -28.73 -1.96 49.15
CA ASP A 9 -28.49 -3.07 48.21
C ASP A 9 -29.77 -3.41 47.41
N ALA A 10 -30.92 -3.37 48.07
CA ALA A 10 -32.22 -3.53 47.39
C ALA A 10 -32.53 -2.38 46.41
N LYS A 11 -32.20 -1.14 46.78
CA LYS A 11 -32.38 0.03 45.91
C LYS A 11 -31.45 0.04 44.71
N MET A 12 -30.19 -0.42 44.86
CA MET A 12 -29.24 -0.59 43.74
C MET A 12 -29.67 -1.73 42.82
N LYS A 13 -30.15 -2.85 43.32
CA LYS A 13 -30.67 -3.94 42.50
C LYS A 13 -31.92 -3.57 41.71
N ILE A 14 -32.87 -2.82 42.32
CA ILE A 14 -34.06 -2.35 41.65
C ILE A 14 -33.73 -1.34 40.56
N THR A 15 -32.80 -0.39 40.78
CA THR A 15 -32.35 0.57 39.76
C THR A 15 -31.58 -0.08 38.63
N SER A 16 -30.81 -1.14 38.90
CA SER A 16 -30.12 -1.97 37.88
C SER A 16 -31.12 -2.72 37.01
N ILE A 17 -32.15 -3.32 37.61
CA ILE A 17 -33.20 -4.05 36.88
C ILE A 17 -34.06 -3.08 36.03
N ILE A 18 -34.39 -1.90 36.54
CA ILE A 18 -35.15 -0.91 35.79
C ILE A 18 -34.29 -0.35 34.62
N ARG A 19 -32.98 -0.17 34.81
CA ARG A 19 -32.05 0.24 33.70
C ARG A 19 -31.92 -0.85 32.66
N SER A 20 -31.74 -2.10 33.04
CA SER A 20 -31.63 -3.23 32.08
C SER A 20 -32.96 -3.51 31.36
N ALA A 21 -34.08 -3.38 32.04
CA ALA A 21 -35.42 -3.50 31.44
C ALA A 21 -35.71 -2.32 30.48
N GLY A 22 -35.29 -1.09 30.85
CA GLY A 22 -35.40 0.10 30.00
C GLY A 22 -34.57 -0.02 28.71
N VAL A 23 -33.33 -0.51 28.80
CA VAL A 23 -32.48 -0.78 27.63
C VAL A 23 -33.04 -1.90 26.76
N ALA A 24 -33.53 -2.98 27.36
CA ALA A 24 -34.18 -4.08 26.64
C ALA A 24 -35.43 -3.62 25.89
N VAL A 25 -36.30 -2.82 26.53
CA VAL A 25 -37.50 -2.24 25.90
C VAL A 25 -37.12 -1.26 24.79
N LEU A 26 -36.07 -0.45 24.96
CA LEU A 26 -35.56 0.43 23.90
C LEU A 26 -34.97 -0.37 22.72
N CYS A 27 -34.25 -1.46 22.97
CA CYS A 27 -33.73 -2.32 21.92
C CYS A 27 -34.86 -3.05 21.17
N VAL A 28 -35.90 -3.56 21.88
CA VAL A 28 -37.05 -4.18 21.26
C VAL A 28 -37.90 -3.17 20.49
N ALA A 29 -38.04 -1.92 21.01
CA ALA A 29 -38.72 -0.85 20.31
C ALA A 29 -37.94 -0.39 19.07
N TYR A 30 -36.61 -0.36 19.11
CA TYR A 30 -35.76 -0.03 17.98
C TYR A 30 -35.82 -1.09 16.87
N CYS A 31 -35.83 -2.38 17.23
CA CYS A 31 -36.02 -3.47 16.26
C CYS A 31 -37.45 -3.53 15.70
N ALA A 32 -38.48 -3.13 16.49
CA ALA A 32 -39.85 -3.11 16.05
C ALA A 32 -40.24 -1.95 15.13
N VAL A 33 -39.40 -0.92 15.03
CA VAL A 33 -39.64 0.30 14.21
C VAL A 33 -39.04 0.19 12.80
N ARG A 34 -38.08 -0.69 12.56
CA ARG A 34 -37.51 -0.87 11.22
C ARG A 34 -38.46 -1.64 10.31
N ALA A 35 -38.93 -0.97 9.27
CA ALA A 35 -39.54 -1.63 8.13
C ALA A 35 -38.43 -2.10 7.19
N ASP A 36 -38.47 -3.38 6.78
CA ASP A 36 -37.51 -3.97 5.86
C ASP A 36 -38.12 -4.11 4.48
N LEU A 37 -37.33 -3.86 3.45
CA LEU A 37 -37.73 -4.05 2.06
C LEU A 37 -37.33 -5.47 1.62
N VAL A 38 -38.31 -6.29 1.31
CA VAL A 38 -38.13 -7.70 0.88
C VAL A 38 -38.71 -7.90 -0.49
N TRP A 39 -37.97 -8.54 -1.37
CA TRP A 39 -38.44 -8.94 -2.67
C TRP A 39 -38.75 -10.45 -2.67
N THR A 40 -39.89 -10.83 -3.22
CA THR A 40 -40.27 -12.23 -3.42
C THR A 40 -40.74 -12.44 -4.86
N PRO A 41 -40.41 -13.59 -5.50
CA PRO A 41 -40.79 -13.88 -6.88
C PRO A 41 -42.31 -13.80 -7.12
N ASP A 42 -43.14 -14.20 -6.13
CA ASP A 42 -44.60 -14.28 -6.24
C ASP A 42 -45.29 -12.93 -6.04
N LYS A 43 -44.72 -12.03 -5.24
CA LYS A 43 -45.38 -10.79 -4.79
C LYS A 43 -44.63 -9.53 -5.11
N GLY A 44 -43.38 -9.64 -5.68
CA GLY A 44 -42.49 -8.51 -5.94
C GLY A 44 -41.95 -7.90 -4.67
N TRP A 45 -41.60 -6.59 -4.75
CA TRP A 45 -41.15 -5.83 -3.61
C TRP A 45 -42.27 -5.59 -2.60
N GLN A 46 -41.98 -5.79 -1.34
CA GLN A 46 -42.91 -5.62 -0.22
C GLN A 46 -42.19 -4.98 0.97
N VAL A 47 -42.93 -4.16 1.71
CA VAL A 47 -42.45 -3.61 2.98
C VAL A 47 -42.88 -4.59 4.07
N GLN A 48 -41.95 -5.23 4.76
CA GLN A 48 -42.21 -6.19 5.83
C GLN A 48 -41.59 -5.71 7.14
N GLY A 49 -42.27 -6.05 8.25
CA GLY A 49 -41.79 -5.78 9.60
C GLY A 49 -42.02 -4.34 10.06
N GLY A 50 -41.89 -4.17 11.39
CA GLY A 50 -42.06 -2.89 12.07
C GLY A 50 -43.52 -2.40 12.19
N VAL A 51 -43.78 -1.61 13.22
CA VAL A 51 -45.10 -0.98 13.44
C VAL A 51 -45.44 0.04 12.34
N LEU A 52 -44.43 0.54 11.64
CA LEU A 52 -44.60 1.51 10.55
C LEU A 52 -44.96 0.87 9.20
N ALA A 53 -44.83 -0.43 9.02
CA ALA A 53 -45.16 -1.09 7.74
C ALA A 53 -46.62 -0.87 7.33
N ASN A 54 -47.54 -0.93 8.28
CA ASN A 54 -48.98 -0.66 8.02
C ASN A 54 -49.27 0.79 7.72
N VAL A 55 -48.59 1.72 8.42
CA VAL A 55 -48.74 3.20 8.21
C VAL A 55 -48.12 3.65 6.90
N LEU A 56 -46.96 3.05 6.54
CA LEU A 56 -46.28 3.34 5.26
C LEU A 56 -47.06 2.74 4.09
N GLY A 57 -47.73 1.59 4.27
CA GLY A 57 -48.50 0.96 3.21
C GLY A 57 -49.80 1.70 2.82
N GLU A 58 -50.29 2.63 3.66
CA GLU A 58 -51.45 3.48 3.37
C GLU A 58 -51.07 4.85 2.73
N ASN A 59 -49.79 5.19 2.68
CA ASN A 59 -49.32 6.44 2.08
C ASN A 59 -49.24 6.29 0.56
N ILE A 60 -49.98 7.15 -0.19
CA ILE A 60 -50.02 7.16 -1.66
C ILE A 60 -48.62 7.26 -2.28
N ASN A 61 -47.73 8.05 -1.70
CA ASN A 61 -46.35 8.19 -2.20
C ASN A 61 -45.57 6.89 -2.06
N VAL A 62 -45.80 6.13 -1.00
CA VAL A 62 -45.16 4.82 -0.77
C VAL A 62 -45.71 3.79 -1.74
N GLN A 63 -47.01 3.80 -2.02
CA GLN A 63 -47.65 2.90 -2.98
C GLN A 63 -47.15 3.19 -4.41
N ASN A 64 -47.07 4.45 -4.81
CA ASN A 64 -46.55 4.82 -6.13
C ASN A 64 -45.07 4.45 -6.31
N ALA A 65 -44.25 4.66 -5.27
CA ALA A 65 -42.85 4.24 -5.28
C ALA A 65 -42.71 2.72 -5.35
N LEU A 66 -43.54 1.98 -4.63
CA LEU A 66 -43.58 0.50 -4.67
C LEU A 66 -44.00 -0.02 -6.04
N GLU A 67 -45.01 0.58 -6.67
CA GLU A 67 -45.46 0.22 -8.01
C GLU A 67 -44.33 0.47 -9.02
N ALA A 68 -43.67 1.64 -8.98
CA ALA A 68 -42.53 1.93 -9.83
C ALA A 68 -41.36 0.95 -9.62
N MET A 69 -41.08 0.55 -8.38
CA MET A 69 -40.06 -0.47 -8.08
C MET A 69 -40.41 -1.84 -8.70
N ASN A 70 -41.69 -2.25 -8.63
CA ASN A 70 -42.12 -3.52 -9.18
C ASN A 70 -42.13 -3.53 -10.72
N GLU A 71 -42.61 -2.45 -11.36
CA GLU A 71 -42.55 -2.32 -12.82
C GLU A 71 -41.09 -2.22 -13.30
N GLY A 72 -40.23 -1.50 -12.59
CA GLY A 72 -38.80 -1.45 -12.86
C GLY A 72 -38.13 -2.82 -12.78
N LYS A 73 -38.44 -3.61 -11.75
CA LYS A 73 -37.91 -4.98 -11.61
C LYS A 73 -38.42 -5.91 -12.70
N LYS A 74 -39.69 -5.83 -13.06
CA LYS A 74 -40.26 -6.60 -14.14
C LYS A 74 -39.58 -6.27 -15.49
N ALA A 75 -39.40 -4.98 -15.80
CA ALA A 75 -38.70 -4.55 -17.01
C ALA A 75 -37.23 -5.02 -17.02
N LEU A 76 -36.55 -4.99 -15.85
CA LEU A 76 -35.20 -5.52 -15.72
C LEU A 76 -35.11 -7.01 -16.02
N ASP A 77 -36.07 -7.81 -15.49
CA ASP A 77 -36.12 -9.26 -15.69
C ASP A 77 -36.53 -9.63 -17.14
N GLU A 78 -37.32 -8.80 -17.81
CA GLU A 78 -37.66 -8.91 -19.23
C GLU A 78 -36.51 -8.47 -20.16
N GLY A 79 -35.44 -7.85 -19.59
CA GLY A 79 -34.28 -7.33 -20.35
C GLY A 79 -34.50 -5.95 -20.97
N ASP A 80 -35.61 -5.29 -20.67
CA ASP A 80 -35.82 -3.88 -21.06
C ASP A 80 -35.17 -2.94 -20.05
N TYR A 81 -33.85 -2.82 -20.18
CA TYR A 81 -33.05 -1.98 -19.28
C TYR A 81 -33.38 -0.50 -19.36
N TRP A 82 -33.91 -0.02 -20.53
CA TRP A 82 -34.34 1.37 -20.67
C TRP A 82 -35.59 1.67 -19.84
N ALA A 83 -36.60 0.82 -19.96
CA ALA A 83 -37.81 0.97 -19.19
C ALA A 83 -37.51 0.83 -17.68
N ALA A 84 -36.69 -0.16 -17.30
CA ALA A 84 -36.26 -0.36 -15.93
C ALA A 84 -35.61 0.90 -15.34
N LEU A 85 -34.64 1.52 -16.06
CA LEU A 85 -34.00 2.77 -15.64
C LEU A 85 -35.01 3.90 -15.48
N GLY A 86 -35.99 4.02 -16.39
CA GLY A 86 -37.05 5.03 -16.31
C GLY A 86 -37.89 4.91 -15.03
N TYR A 87 -38.32 3.69 -14.68
CA TYR A 87 -39.10 3.43 -13.46
C TYR A 87 -38.28 3.72 -12.18
N TYR A 88 -37.04 3.26 -12.11
CA TYR A 88 -36.18 3.52 -10.95
C TYR A 88 -35.84 4.99 -10.83
N GLN A 89 -35.68 5.72 -11.95
CA GLN A 89 -35.46 7.17 -11.97
C GLN A 89 -36.63 7.93 -11.34
N ILE A 90 -37.88 7.50 -11.55
CA ILE A 90 -39.06 8.05 -10.87
C ILE A 90 -38.91 7.90 -9.35
N VAL A 91 -38.49 6.70 -8.88
CA VAL A 91 -38.34 6.46 -7.44
C VAL A 91 -37.31 7.39 -6.82
N VAL A 92 -36.14 7.53 -7.43
CA VAL A 92 -35.04 8.34 -6.86
C VAL A 92 -35.27 9.86 -6.96
N ASN A 93 -36.02 10.32 -7.96
CA ASN A 93 -36.31 11.73 -8.17
C ASN A 93 -37.52 12.21 -7.37
N ASP A 94 -38.63 11.46 -7.44
CA ASP A 94 -39.90 11.90 -6.86
C ASP A 94 -40.03 11.47 -5.40
N TYR A 95 -39.34 10.37 -5.00
CA TYR A 95 -39.42 9.82 -3.65
C TYR A 95 -38.03 9.60 -2.99
N PRO A 96 -37.11 10.60 -2.98
CA PRO A 96 -35.71 10.44 -2.53
C PRO A 96 -35.60 10.08 -1.04
N ASN A 97 -36.60 10.42 -0.24
CA ASN A 97 -36.61 10.09 1.19
C ASN A 97 -37.33 8.77 1.51
N SER A 98 -37.72 8.02 0.50
CA SER A 98 -38.35 6.73 0.69
C SER A 98 -37.33 5.63 1.03
N ILE A 99 -37.79 4.57 1.71
CA ILE A 99 -36.98 3.38 1.98
C ILE A 99 -36.59 2.65 0.68
N PHE A 100 -37.25 2.96 -0.44
CA PHE A 100 -37.01 2.36 -1.76
C PHE A 100 -35.86 3.04 -2.52
N ALA A 101 -35.59 4.30 -2.23
CA ALA A 101 -34.61 5.07 -3.00
C ALA A 101 -33.21 4.45 -3.06
N PRO A 102 -32.59 3.99 -1.96
CA PRO A 102 -31.30 3.32 -2.04
C PRO A 102 -31.34 2.01 -2.84
N GLU A 103 -32.45 1.25 -2.71
CA GLU A 103 -32.65 0.04 -3.51
C GLU A 103 -32.85 0.35 -5.00
N ALA A 104 -33.58 1.42 -5.32
CA ALA A 104 -33.75 1.87 -6.70
C ALA A 104 -32.41 2.23 -7.34
N TYR A 105 -31.53 2.97 -6.65
CA TYR A 105 -30.16 3.22 -7.13
C TYR A 105 -29.37 1.92 -7.35
N TYR A 106 -29.48 0.96 -6.43
CA TYR A 106 -28.82 -0.33 -6.59
C TYR A 106 -29.33 -1.09 -7.83
N GLN A 107 -30.65 -1.15 -8.05
CA GLN A 107 -31.23 -1.79 -9.24
C GLN A 107 -30.89 -1.01 -10.53
N MET A 108 -30.81 0.32 -10.47
CA MET A 108 -30.29 1.14 -11.58
C MET A 108 -28.85 0.74 -11.95
N SER A 109 -27.99 0.58 -10.96
CA SER A 109 -26.61 0.18 -11.21
C SER A 109 -26.55 -1.18 -11.92
N GLN A 110 -27.39 -2.15 -11.52
CA GLN A 110 -27.48 -3.46 -12.19
C GLN A 110 -27.92 -3.33 -13.65
N ALA A 111 -28.93 -2.51 -13.93
CA ALA A 111 -29.38 -2.24 -15.28
C ALA A 111 -28.30 -1.56 -16.14
N LEU A 112 -27.58 -0.60 -15.57
CA LEU A 112 -26.48 0.11 -16.24
C LEU A 112 -25.30 -0.81 -16.56
N VAL A 113 -24.93 -1.72 -15.63
CA VAL A 113 -23.91 -2.75 -15.87
C VAL A 113 -24.30 -3.65 -17.05
N LYS A 114 -25.57 -4.09 -17.12
CA LYS A 114 -26.09 -4.91 -18.23
C LYS A 114 -26.02 -4.17 -19.57
N ARG A 115 -26.08 -2.85 -19.56
CA ARG A 115 -25.94 -1.97 -20.74
C ARG A 115 -24.50 -1.61 -21.05
N GLY A 116 -23.52 -2.04 -20.23
CA GLY A 116 -22.12 -1.68 -20.37
C GLY A 116 -21.80 -0.22 -20.02
N GLN A 117 -22.68 0.45 -19.28
CA GLN A 117 -22.48 1.81 -18.76
C GLN A 117 -21.86 1.77 -17.36
N PHE A 118 -20.61 1.32 -17.27
CA PHE A 118 -19.97 0.99 -16.00
C PHE A 118 -19.77 2.21 -15.08
N MET A 119 -19.38 3.36 -15.64
CA MET A 119 -19.20 4.57 -14.83
C MET A 119 -20.53 5.12 -14.32
N ASP A 120 -21.57 5.11 -15.14
CA ASP A 120 -22.91 5.51 -14.70
C ASP A 120 -23.45 4.56 -13.60
N ALA A 121 -23.11 3.25 -13.70
CA ALA A 121 -23.44 2.27 -12.68
C ALA A 121 -22.73 2.56 -11.36
N PHE A 122 -21.44 2.88 -11.41
CA PHE A 122 -20.67 3.29 -10.24
C PHE A 122 -21.22 4.58 -9.62
N ASP A 123 -21.54 5.59 -10.44
CA ASP A 123 -22.12 6.84 -9.96
C ASP A 123 -23.46 6.60 -9.22
N ALA A 124 -24.29 5.67 -9.72
CA ALA A 124 -25.53 5.30 -9.03
C ALA A 124 -25.25 4.64 -7.65
N LEU A 125 -24.24 3.78 -7.54
CA LEU A 125 -23.83 3.19 -6.25
C LEU A 125 -23.28 4.25 -5.29
N GLN A 126 -22.46 5.17 -5.79
CA GLN A 126 -21.90 6.27 -5.01
C GLN A 126 -22.98 7.24 -4.47
N GLU A 127 -24.11 7.39 -5.16
CA GLU A 127 -25.24 8.12 -4.63
C GLU A 127 -25.82 7.46 -3.36
N ILE A 128 -25.78 6.12 -3.26
CA ILE A 128 -26.19 5.40 -2.05
C ILE A 128 -25.22 5.68 -0.91
N VAL A 129 -23.92 5.56 -1.15
CA VAL A 129 -22.88 5.80 -0.15
C VAL A 129 -22.97 7.23 0.42
N LYS A 130 -23.22 8.23 -0.45
CA LYS A 130 -23.29 9.65 -0.06
C LYS A 130 -24.58 10.03 0.64
N LYS A 131 -25.73 9.56 0.13
CA LYS A 131 -27.05 10.01 0.60
C LYS A 131 -27.66 9.11 1.67
N TYR A 132 -27.28 7.83 1.70
CA TYR A 132 -27.87 6.81 2.58
C TYR A 132 -26.82 6.00 3.35
N PRO A 133 -25.96 6.64 4.17
CA PRO A 133 -24.86 5.98 4.87
C PRO A 133 -25.34 4.89 5.85
N ASP A 134 -26.56 5.02 6.35
CA ASP A 134 -27.18 4.03 7.27
C ASP A 134 -27.87 2.87 6.54
N TYR A 135 -27.67 2.72 5.24
CA TYR A 135 -28.30 1.66 4.47
C TYR A 135 -27.86 0.26 4.97
N PRO A 136 -28.81 -0.62 5.35
CA PRO A 136 -28.48 -1.89 6.02
C PRO A 136 -27.61 -2.83 5.20
N ARG A 137 -27.67 -2.73 3.87
CA ARG A 137 -26.91 -3.55 2.93
C ARG A 137 -25.68 -2.83 2.37
N PHE A 138 -25.05 -1.96 3.17
CA PHE A 138 -23.88 -1.19 2.76
C PHE A 138 -22.77 -2.07 2.17
N ASN A 139 -22.44 -3.19 2.81
CA ASN A 139 -21.43 -4.12 2.29
C ASN A 139 -21.77 -4.71 0.91
N GLN A 140 -23.07 -4.86 0.60
CA GLN A 140 -23.51 -5.29 -0.74
C GLN A 140 -23.26 -4.20 -1.78
N ILE A 141 -23.40 -2.93 -1.41
CA ILE A 141 -23.10 -1.80 -2.30
C ILE A 141 -21.60 -1.75 -2.61
N ILE A 142 -20.75 -1.88 -1.57
CA ILE A 142 -19.29 -1.93 -1.74
C ILE A 142 -18.88 -3.13 -2.62
N GLY A 143 -19.50 -4.29 -2.40
CA GLY A 143 -19.31 -5.47 -3.26
C GLY A 143 -19.72 -5.20 -4.72
N ALA A 144 -20.84 -4.49 -4.95
CA ALA A 144 -21.28 -4.12 -6.29
C ALA A 144 -20.32 -3.12 -6.97
N GLU A 145 -19.77 -2.15 -6.24
CA GLU A 145 -18.72 -1.25 -6.76
C GLU A 145 -17.47 -2.05 -7.17
N TYR A 146 -17.04 -2.97 -6.29
CA TYR A 146 -15.93 -3.86 -6.62
C TYR A 146 -16.21 -4.68 -7.88
N ASP A 147 -17.41 -5.23 -8.05
CA ASP A 147 -17.81 -6.04 -9.21
C ASP A 147 -17.81 -5.21 -10.51
N VAL A 148 -18.22 -3.93 -10.44
CA VAL A 148 -18.12 -2.99 -11.58
C VAL A 148 -16.67 -2.79 -11.99
N ALA A 149 -15.77 -2.53 -11.02
CA ALA A 149 -14.35 -2.38 -11.29
C ALA A 149 -13.74 -3.67 -11.89
N ALA A 150 -14.07 -4.83 -11.32
CA ALA A 150 -13.62 -6.13 -11.82
C ALA A 150 -14.12 -6.42 -13.25
N THR A 151 -15.32 -5.97 -13.57
CA THR A 151 -15.89 -6.08 -14.93
C THR A 151 -15.06 -5.26 -15.92
N ILE A 152 -14.70 -4.02 -15.58
CA ILE A 152 -13.82 -3.17 -16.43
C ILE A 152 -12.44 -3.82 -16.54
N GLN A 153 -11.87 -4.29 -15.41
CA GLN A 153 -10.56 -4.96 -15.38
C GLN A 153 -10.51 -6.19 -16.29
N SER A 154 -11.61 -6.95 -16.37
CA SER A 154 -11.71 -8.11 -17.28
C SER A 154 -11.72 -7.76 -18.77
N GLY A 155 -11.69 -6.47 -19.11
CA GLY A 155 -11.70 -5.98 -20.49
C GLY A 155 -13.11 -5.92 -21.11
N ALA A 156 -14.17 -5.90 -20.28
CA ALA A 156 -15.53 -5.74 -20.80
C ALA A 156 -15.66 -4.42 -21.58
N THR A 157 -16.27 -4.49 -22.76
CA THR A 157 -16.46 -3.32 -23.62
C THR A 157 -17.48 -2.37 -23.02
N PRO A 158 -17.11 -1.14 -22.67
CA PRO A 158 -18.08 -0.12 -22.26
C PRO A 158 -18.91 0.34 -23.45
N TYR A 159 -20.16 0.72 -23.19
CA TYR A 159 -21.05 1.28 -24.21
C TYR A 159 -21.45 2.71 -23.86
N LEU A 160 -21.03 3.66 -24.68
CA LEU A 160 -21.47 5.04 -24.60
C LEU A 160 -22.96 5.10 -24.95
N TRP A 161 -23.77 5.75 -24.09
CA TRP A 161 -25.25 5.78 -24.18
C TRP A 161 -25.92 4.40 -24.17
N GLY A 162 -25.17 3.33 -23.81
CA GLY A 162 -25.64 1.96 -23.75
C GLY A 162 -25.89 1.25 -25.11
N TRP A 163 -25.39 1.80 -26.21
CA TRP A 163 -25.50 1.19 -27.52
C TRP A 163 -24.27 1.38 -28.43
N PHE A 164 -23.41 2.39 -28.16
CA PHE A 164 -22.22 2.63 -28.96
C PHE A 164 -20.99 2.08 -28.26
N PRO A 165 -20.31 1.02 -28.78
CA PRO A 165 -19.15 0.45 -28.13
C PRO A 165 -18.01 1.46 -28.05
N TRP A 166 -17.35 1.55 -26.90
CA TRP A 166 -16.24 2.45 -26.63
C TRP A 166 -15.00 1.69 -26.17
N PHE A 167 -13.88 2.39 -26.06
CA PHE A 167 -12.63 1.81 -25.57
C PHE A 167 -12.68 1.60 -24.06
N THR A 168 -12.17 0.44 -23.60
CA THR A 168 -12.00 0.17 -22.18
C THR A 168 -10.89 1.05 -21.63
N ASN A 169 -11.18 1.78 -20.57
CA ASN A 169 -10.22 2.60 -19.84
C ASN A 169 -9.96 1.99 -18.46
N TYR A 170 -8.81 1.35 -18.30
CA TYR A 170 -8.46 0.70 -17.04
C TYR A 170 -8.27 1.68 -15.87
N ASN A 171 -8.04 2.97 -16.15
CA ASN A 171 -8.05 4.00 -15.11
C ASN A 171 -9.39 4.14 -14.40
N ASP A 172 -10.49 3.83 -15.07
CA ASP A 172 -11.81 3.86 -14.46
C ASP A 172 -11.94 2.74 -13.43
N ALA A 173 -11.38 1.55 -13.69
CA ALA A 173 -11.31 0.48 -12.69
C ALA A 173 -10.46 0.89 -11.48
N ILE A 174 -9.28 1.47 -11.68
CA ILE A 174 -8.44 1.99 -10.57
C ILE A 174 -9.24 2.99 -9.74
N LYS A 175 -9.92 3.95 -10.37
CA LYS A 175 -10.74 4.95 -9.66
C LYS A 175 -11.83 4.32 -8.80
N ILE A 176 -12.51 3.30 -9.32
CA ILE A 176 -13.58 2.61 -8.58
C ILE A 176 -12.98 1.81 -7.41
N TYR A 177 -11.89 1.07 -7.62
CA TYR A 177 -11.21 0.35 -6.55
C TYR A 177 -10.70 1.30 -5.45
N GLU A 178 -10.16 2.47 -5.81
CA GLU A 178 -9.78 3.50 -4.83
C GLU A 178 -10.98 4.00 -4.02
N SER A 179 -12.15 4.13 -4.65
CA SER A 179 -13.38 4.48 -3.95
C SER A 179 -13.77 3.40 -2.94
N VAL A 180 -13.72 2.12 -3.34
CA VAL A 180 -13.97 0.98 -2.45
C VAL A 180 -13.07 1.02 -1.21
N VAL A 181 -11.77 1.25 -1.41
CA VAL A 181 -10.79 1.35 -0.28
C VAL A 181 -11.09 2.55 0.62
N LYS A 182 -11.48 3.67 0.03
CA LYS A 182 -11.79 4.91 0.76
C LYS A 182 -13.09 4.81 1.55
N ASP A 183 -14.14 4.26 0.93
CA ASP A 183 -15.50 4.27 1.49
C ASP A 183 -15.70 3.13 2.50
N ALA A 184 -14.96 2.04 2.35
CA ALA A 184 -15.04 0.88 3.24
C ALA A 184 -13.65 0.30 3.61
N PRO A 185 -12.77 1.06 4.28
CA PRO A 185 -11.38 0.66 4.55
C PRO A 185 -11.26 -0.61 5.40
N TYR A 186 -12.30 -0.97 6.14
CA TYR A 186 -12.30 -2.18 6.99
C TYR A 186 -13.06 -3.36 6.36
N SER A 187 -13.46 -3.26 5.09
CA SER A 187 -14.12 -4.34 4.37
C SER A 187 -13.12 -5.37 3.86
N ASP A 188 -13.60 -6.59 3.62
CA ASP A 188 -12.80 -7.65 2.98
C ASP A 188 -12.45 -7.31 1.51
N TYR A 189 -13.16 -6.34 0.91
CA TYR A 189 -12.92 -5.88 -0.46
C TYR A 189 -11.70 -4.98 -0.58
N SER A 190 -11.35 -4.23 0.47
CA SER A 190 -10.27 -3.23 0.39
C SER A 190 -8.89 -3.82 0.11
N PRO A 191 -8.42 -4.89 0.77
CA PRO A 191 -7.12 -5.47 0.44
C PRO A 191 -7.08 -6.08 -0.97
N ILE A 192 -8.16 -6.72 -1.44
CA ILE A 192 -8.20 -7.26 -2.80
C ILE A 192 -8.31 -6.14 -3.85
N ALA A 193 -8.99 -5.03 -3.55
CA ALA A 193 -9.04 -3.84 -4.40
C ALA A 193 -7.65 -3.24 -4.59
N LEU A 194 -6.87 -3.07 -3.51
CA LEU A 194 -5.48 -2.59 -3.58
C LEU A 194 -4.60 -3.53 -4.42
N MET A 195 -4.76 -4.84 -4.27
CA MET A 195 -4.04 -5.82 -5.10
C MET A 195 -4.40 -5.66 -6.58
N ASN A 196 -5.68 -5.48 -6.89
CA ASN A 196 -6.13 -5.29 -8.28
C ASN A 196 -5.63 -3.95 -8.86
N ILE A 197 -5.58 -2.87 -8.06
CA ILE A 197 -4.97 -1.60 -8.47
C ILE A 197 -3.52 -1.83 -8.88
N SER A 198 -2.73 -2.55 -8.07
CA SER A 198 -1.33 -2.82 -8.39
C SER A 198 -1.16 -3.61 -9.69
N ILE A 199 -2.01 -4.61 -9.92
CA ILE A 199 -1.98 -5.43 -11.16
C ILE A 199 -2.31 -4.59 -12.39
N ILE A 200 -3.34 -3.75 -12.31
CA ILE A 200 -3.71 -2.86 -13.43
C ILE A 200 -2.61 -1.82 -13.66
N ALA A 201 -2.07 -1.24 -12.59
CA ALA A 201 -1.04 -0.23 -12.66
C ALA A 201 0.26 -0.78 -13.29
N GLU A 202 0.64 -2.02 -12.97
CA GLU A 202 1.77 -2.71 -13.62
C GLU A 202 1.52 -2.91 -15.12
N GLN A 203 0.32 -3.33 -15.51
CA GLN A 203 -0.05 -3.52 -16.93
C GLN A 203 -0.05 -2.22 -17.73
N GLU A 204 -0.38 -1.11 -17.09
CA GLU A 204 -0.43 0.23 -17.66
C GLU A 204 0.90 1.00 -17.54
N ASP A 205 1.97 0.34 -17.07
CA ASP A 205 3.31 0.93 -16.84
C ASP A 205 3.31 2.11 -15.85
N LYS A 206 2.44 2.05 -14.83
CA LYS A 206 2.26 3.06 -13.77
C LYS A 206 2.84 2.57 -12.46
N GLN A 207 4.16 2.43 -12.40
CA GLN A 207 4.84 1.84 -11.24
C GLN A 207 4.53 2.58 -9.94
N ASP A 208 4.46 3.91 -9.95
CA ASP A 208 4.17 4.71 -8.75
C ASP A 208 2.82 4.33 -8.12
N VAL A 209 1.79 4.11 -8.96
CA VAL A 209 0.46 3.69 -8.51
C VAL A 209 0.50 2.25 -7.96
N ALA A 210 1.29 1.38 -8.60
CA ALA A 210 1.46 0.01 -8.13
C ALA A 210 2.16 -0.03 -6.77
N PHE A 211 3.22 0.76 -6.57
CA PHE A 211 3.92 0.89 -5.30
C PHE A 211 3.00 1.41 -4.19
N ASP A 212 2.28 2.51 -4.43
CA ASP A 212 1.35 3.07 -3.43
C ASP A 212 0.30 2.04 -2.99
N ALA A 213 -0.32 1.36 -3.95
CA ALA A 213 -1.34 0.37 -3.65
C ALA A 213 -0.79 -0.82 -2.84
N LEU A 214 0.38 -1.34 -3.21
CA LEU A 214 1.02 -2.45 -2.50
C LEU A 214 1.51 -2.05 -1.10
N ASP A 215 2.10 -0.86 -0.97
CA ASP A 215 2.54 -0.32 0.32
C ASP A 215 1.36 -0.16 1.28
N ARG A 216 0.26 0.43 0.83
CA ARG A 216 -0.99 0.54 1.60
C ARG A 216 -1.56 -0.83 1.97
N LEU A 217 -1.45 -1.84 1.10
CA LEU A 217 -1.90 -3.20 1.39
C LEU A 217 -1.03 -3.82 2.49
N ILE A 218 0.29 -3.75 2.37
CA ILE A 218 1.24 -4.31 3.33
C ILE A 218 1.08 -3.66 4.70
N ASN A 219 1.03 -2.32 4.75
CA ASN A 219 1.01 -1.57 5.99
C ASN A 219 -0.36 -1.58 6.68
N ASN A 220 -1.46 -1.43 5.94
CA ASN A 220 -2.79 -1.33 6.53
C ASN A 220 -3.46 -2.68 6.73
N TYR A 221 -3.08 -3.71 5.94
CA TYR A 221 -3.73 -5.03 5.97
C TYR A 221 -2.72 -6.19 6.12
N PRO A 222 -1.76 -6.14 7.07
CA PRO A 222 -0.69 -7.12 7.20
C PRO A 222 -1.19 -8.55 7.53
N LYS A 223 -2.42 -8.66 8.03
CA LYS A 223 -3.06 -9.95 8.35
C LYS A 223 -3.99 -10.44 7.24
N SER A 224 -4.10 -9.73 6.15
CA SER A 224 -4.90 -10.15 5.00
C SER A 224 -4.28 -11.39 4.35
N MET A 225 -5.14 -12.25 3.77
CA MET A 225 -4.67 -13.36 2.95
C MET A 225 -3.89 -12.91 1.70
N PHE A 226 -4.00 -11.63 1.31
CA PHE A 226 -3.29 -11.04 0.18
C PHE A 226 -1.94 -10.44 0.57
N ALA A 227 -1.58 -10.40 1.85
CA ALA A 227 -0.34 -9.78 2.30
C ALA A 227 0.90 -10.49 1.69
N SER A 228 0.93 -11.83 1.68
CA SER A 228 2.02 -12.59 1.05
C SER A 228 2.14 -12.29 -0.45
N ASP A 229 1.01 -12.25 -1.16
CA ASP A 229 1.02 -11.92 -2.59
C ASP A 229 1.48 -10.48 -2.84
N ALA A 230 1.18 -9.55 -1.94
CA ALA A 230 1.61 -8.15 -2.04
C ALA A 230 3.13 -8.00 -1.92
N TYR A 231 3.78 -8.67 -0.96
CA TYR A 231 5.25 -8.68 -0.86
C TYR A 231 5.89 -9.24 -2.13
N LEU A 232 5.37 -10.35 -2.63
CA LEU A 232 5.90 -10.96 -3.86
C LEU A 232 5.65 -10.09 -5.09
N GLN A 233 4.51 -9.41 -5.16
CA GLN A 233 4.19 -8.49 -6.24
C GLN A 233 5.07 -7.24 -6.18
N MET A 234 5.33 -6.69 -4.99
CA MET A 234 6.27 -5.58 -4.79
C MET A 234 7.67 -5.93 -5.30
N ALA A 235 8.18 -7.12 -4.94
CA ALA A 235 9.45 -7.62 -5.44
C ALA A 235 9.48 -7.72 -6.98
N LYS A 236 8.38 -8.16 -7.61
CA LYS A 236 8.27 -8.24 -9.08
C LYS A 236 8.24 -6.87 -9.73
N VAL A 237 7.52 -5.90 -9.16
CA VAL A 237 7.47 -4.53 -9.69
C VAL A 237 8.87 -3.91 -9.63
N TYR A 238 9.61 -4.03 -8.52
CA TYR A 238 11.02 -3.59 -8.48
C TYR A 238 11.90 -4.32 -9.49
N ARG A 239 11.72 -5.64 -9.64
CA ARG A 239 12.45 -6.42 -10.65
C ARG A 239 12.20 -5.92 -12.07
N SER A 240 10.99 -5.49 -12.41
CA SER A 240 10.66 -4.96 -13.75
C SER A 240 11.39 -3.65 -14.07
N LEU A 241 11.80 -2.89 -13.04
CA LEU A 241 12.57 -1.65 -13.18
C LEU A 241 14.08 -1.88 -13.39
N VAL A 242 14.57 -3.11 -13.20
CA VAL A 242 15.99 -3.42 -13.34
C VAL A 242 16.39 -3.41 -14.80
N GLN A 243 17.20 -2.44 -15.20
CA GLN A 243 17.67 -2.27 -16.58
C GLN A 243 18.91 -3.10 -16.90
N GLY A 244 19.68 -3.49 -15.88
CA GLY A 244 20.88 -4.32 -16.03
C GLY A 244 21.98 -3.95 -15.03
N PRO A 245 23.11 -4.69 -15.06
CA PRO A 245 24.19 -4.51 -14.08
C PRO A 245 24.97 -3.19 -14.24
N GLU A 246 24.87 -2.52 -15.38
CA GLU A 246 25.58 -1.27 -15.67
C GLU A 246 24.79 -0.01 -15.26
N TYR A 247 23.53 -0.20 -14.85
CA TYR A 247 22.61 0.88 -14.52
C TYR A 247 22.42 1.02 -12.98
N ASP A 248 21.50 1.87 -12.57
CA ASP A 248 21.16 2.04 -11.16
C ASP A 248 20.72 0.71 -10.53
N GLN A 249 21.30 0.38 -9.40
CA GLN A 249 21.04 -0.86 -8.67
C GLN A 249 20.04 -0.69 -7.51
N THR A 250 19.46 0.48 -7.34
CA THR A 250 18.42 0.72 -6.32
C THR A 250 17.23 -0.21 -6.50
N PRO A 251 16.64 -0.38 -7.70
CA PRO A 251 15.56 -1.35 -7.90
C PRO A 251 15.98 -2.80 -7.60
N THR A 252 17.21 -3.16 -7.95
CA THR A 252 17.75 -4.52 -7.70
C THR A 252 17.82 -4.81 -6.20
N ARG A 253 18.35 -3.86 -5.40
CA ARG A 253 18.43 -3.99 -3.94
C ARG A 253 17.04 -4.08 -3.29
N ASN A 254 16.12 -3.22 -3.72
CA ASN A 254 14.76 -3.24 -3.21
C ASN A 254 14.06 -4.56 -3.54
N ALA A 255 14.21 -5.08 -4.77
CA ALA A 255 13.69 -6.38 -5.13
C ALA A 255 14.24 -7.51 -4.24
N ILE A 256 15.57 -7.49 -3.97
CA ILE A 256 16.22 -8.45 -3.05
C ILE A 256 15.62 -8.35 -1.65
N SER A 257 15.41 -7.13 -1.13
CA SER A 257 14.80 -6.92 0.19
C SER A 257 13.40 -7.54 0.25
N PHE A 258 12.51 -7.20 -0.68
CA PHE A 258 11.14 -7.72 -0.67
C PHE A 258 11.06 -9.24 -0.91
N PHE A 259 11.96 -9.84 -1.70
CA PHE A 259 12.05 -11.29 -1.80
C PHE A 259 12.48 -11.93 -0.47
N ASN A 260 13.48 -11.36 0.21
CA ASN A 260 13.91 -11.83 1.52
C ASN A 260 12.80 -11.71 2.56
N ASP A 261 12.12 -10.55 2.63
CA ASP A 261 11.00 -10.32 3.53
C ASP A 261 9.89 -11.35 3.28
N TYR A 262 9.55 -11.62 2.03
CA TYR A 262 8.60 -12.67 1.68
C TYR A 262 9.01 -14.04 2.22
N LEU A 263 10.28 -14.45 2.01
CA LEU A 263 10.78 -15.76 2.44
C LEU A 263 10.82 -15.90 3.97
N ILE A 264 11.10 -14.80 4.68
CA ILE A 264 11.13 -14.76 6.15
C ILE A 264 9.72 -14.79 6.74
N LEU A 265 8.83 -13.97 6.21
CA LEU A 265 7.48 -13.81 6.76
C LEU A 265 6.53 -14.94 6.36
N PHE A 266 6.71 -15.52 5.17
CA PHE A 266 5.79 -16.50 4.57
C PHE A 266 6.47 -17.81 4.12
N PRO A 267 7.24 -18.50 5.00
CA PRO A 267 8.07 -19.65 4.62
C PRO A 267 7.28 -20.88 4.17
N ASN A 268 5.98 -20.95 4.44
CA ASN A 268 5.13 -22.09 4.13
C ASN A 268 4.19 -21.86 2.93
N GLU A 269 4.30 -20.69 2.27
CA GLU A 269 3.44 -20.37 1.13
C GLU A 269 3.85 -21.13 -0.14
N SER A 270 2.90 -21.34 -1.03
CA SER A 270 3.09 -22.12 -2.26
C SER A 270 4.07 -21.49 -3.25
N GLN A 271 4.35 -20.21 -3.13
CA GLN A 271 5.20 -19.44 -4.06
C GLN A 271 6.63 -19.26 -3.56
N VAL A 272 7.04 -19.90 -2.45
CA VAL A 272 8.40 -19.82 -1.88
C VAL A 272 9.48 -20.15 -2.92
N ALA A 273 9.36 -21.26 -3.64
CA ALA A 273 10.33 -21.64 -4.67
C ALA A 273 10.48 -20.56 -5.77
N ARG A 274 9.40 -19.87 -6.11
CA ARG A 274 9.42 -18.79 -7.10
C ARG A 274 10.06 -17.52 -6.56
N ALA A 275 9.89 -17.26 -5.26
CA ALA A 275 10.56 -16.15 -4.58
C ALA A 275 12.07 -16.41 -4.46
N GLU A 276 12.49 -17.63 -4.13
CA GLU A 276 13.90 -18.05 -4.11
C GLU A 276 14.57 -17.88 -5.48
N GLU A 277 13.92 -18.34 -6.56
CA GLU A 277 14.42 -18.14 -7.93
C GLU A 277 14.53 -16.64 -8.28
N GLY A 278 13.54 -15.85 -7.87
CA GLY A 278 13.56 -14.39 -8.05
C GLY A 278 14.70 -13.72 -7.29
N LEU A 279 14.92 -14.12 -6.04
CA LEU A 279 16.01 -13.64 -5.20
C LEU A 279 17.37 -13.96 -5.81
N GLU A 280 17.60 -15.22 -6.21
CA GLU A 280 18.85 -15.66 -6.82
C GLU A 280 19.15 -14.85 -8.10
N ALA A 281 18.14 -14.65 -8.95
CA ALA A 281 18.30 -13.86 -10.17
C ALA A 281 18.68 -12.40 -9.88
N MET A 282 18.10 -11.78 -8.85
CA MET A 282 18.43 -10.41 -8.47
C MET A 282 19.80 -10.31 -7.80
N GLN A 283 20.18 -11.29 -6.98
CA GLN A 283 21.52 -11.39 -6.39
C GLN A 283 22.59 -11.56 -7.47
N ASP A 284 22.37 -12.38 -8.49
CA ASP A 284 23.29 -12.52 -9.62
C ASP A 284 23.43 -11.20 -10.40
N THR A 285 22.33 -10.51 -10.64
CA THR A 285 22.36 -9.19 -11.32
C THR A 285 23.14 -8.16 -10.49
N TYR A 286 22.92 -8.13 -9.17
CA TYR A 286 23.64 -7.24 -8.28
C TYR A 286 25.13 -7.58 -8.18
N ALA A 287 25.47 -8.87 -8.10
CA ALA A 287 26.86 -9.33 -8.14
C ALA A 287 27.57 -8.95 -9.45
N ARG A 288 26.87 -9.08 -10.59
CA ARG A 288 27.40 -8.60 -11.88
C ARG A 288 27.66 -7.11 -11.91
N SER A 289 26.83 -6.30 -11.26
CA SER A 289 27.08 -4.86 -11.18
C SER A 289 28.39 -4.56 -10.43
N ARG A 290 28.70 -5.34 -9.38
CA ARG A 290 29.96 -5.21 -8.65
C ARG A 290 31.16 -5.69 -9.49
N LEU A 291 30.97 -6.75 -10.26
CA LEU A 291 31.98 -7.20 -11.23
C LEU A 291 32.31 -6.10 -12.23
N VAL A 292 31.31 -5.47 -12.83
CA VAL A 292 31.48 -4.35 -13.77
C VAL A 292 32.26 -3.18 -13.13
N MET A 293 31.94 -2.85 -11.87
CA MET A 293 32.70 -1.84 -11.13
C MET A 293 34.16 -2.26 -10.87
N GLY A 294 34.38 -3.54 -10.53
CA GLY A 294 35.72 -4.09 -10.40
C GLY A 294 36.52 -4.00 -11.70
N ASP A 295 35.89 -4.36 -12.80
CA ASP A 295 36.48 -4.27 -14.15
C ASP A 295 36.81 -2.82 -14.51
N PHE A 296 35.94 -1.87 -14.19
CA PHE A 296 36.22 -0.45 -14.40
C PHE A 296 37.49 0.00 -13.66
N TYR A 297 37.62 -0.35 -12.37
CA TYR A 297 38.80 0.03 -11.61
C TYR A 297 40.08 -0.70 -12.10
N TYR A 298 39.98 -1.98 -12.48
CA TYR A 298 41.11 -2.74 -12.97
C TYR A 298 41.58 -2.27 -14.34
N TYR A 299 40.69 -2.19 -15.32
CA TYR A 299 41.05 -1.92 -16.72
C TYR A 299 41.25 -0.43 -17.03
N TYR A 300 40.42 0.46 -16.49
CA TYR A 300 40.40 1.86 -16.85
C TYR A 300 41.11 2.75 -15.81
N ARG A 301 41.08 2.39 -14.54
CA ARG A 301 41.68 3.12 -13.44
C ARG A 301 43.01 2.55 -12.96
N ASN A 302 43.46 1.43 -13.55
CA ASN A 302 44.72 0.76 -13.19
C ASN A 302 44.90 0.60 -11.66
N ASN A 303 43.78 0.42 -10.94
CA ASN A 303 43.74 0.34 -9.49
C ASN A 303 43.29 -1.06 -9.06
N GLY A 304 44.27 -1.97 -8.91
CA GLY A 304 44.01 -3.35 -8.49
C GLY A 304 43.47 -3.46 -7.07
N VAL A 305 43.81 -2.52 -6.18
CA VAL A 305 43.31 -2.52 -4.78
C VAL A 305 41.79 -2.24 -4.76
N ALA A 306 41.37 -1.15 -5.40
CA ALA A 306 39.95 -0.81 -5.50
C ALA A 306 39.16 -1.93 -6.25
N ALA A 307 39.71 -2.44 -7.36
CA ALA A 307 39.12 -3.55 -8.09
C ALA A 307 38.90 -4.78 -7.22
N SER A 308 39.89 -5.12 -6.36
CA SER A 308 39.80 -6.29 -5.49
C SER A 308 38.66 -6.20 -4.46
N ILE A 309 38.30 -5.00 -4.02
CA ILE A 309 37.15 -4.80 -3.14
C ILE A 309 35.87 -5.22 -3.84
N PHE A 310 35.61 -4.68 -5.04
CA PHE A 310 34.41 -4.99 -5.81
C PHE A 310 34.35 -6.47 -6.24
N TYR A 311 35.47 -7.09 -6.62
CA TYR A 311 35.51 -8.52 -6.94
C TYR A 311 35.20 -9.39 -5.72
N ASN A 312 35.68 -9.04 -4.53
CA ASN A 312 35.33 -9.75 -3.30
C ASN A 312 33.85 -9.56 -2.94
N GLU A 313 33.28 -8.36 -3.12
CA GLU A 313 31.83 -8.14 -2.97
C GLU A 313 31.02 -9.03 -3.92
N THR A 314 31.45 -9.15 -5.21
CA THR A 314 30.80 -10.02 -6.19
C THR A 314 30.71 -11.46 -5.69
N ILE A 315 31.83 -12.00 -5.16
CA ILE A 315 31.89 -13.38 -4.64
C ILE A 315 31.00 -13.54 -3.40
N THR A 316 31.00 -12.53 -2.51
CA THR A 316 30.20 -12.56 -1.28
C THR A 316 28.70 -12.54 -1.57
N LEU A 317 28.27 -11.71 -2.52
CA LEU A 317 26.85 -11.53 -2.87
C LEU A 317 26.24 -12.77 -3.54
N ALA A 318 26.97 -13.41 -4.45
CA ALA A 318 26.48 -14.59 -5.19
C ALA A 318 27.61 -15.61 -5.44
N PRO A 319 28.03 -16.39 -4.43
CA PRO A 319 29.21 -17.25 -4.50
C PRO A 319 29.18 -18.30 -5.62
N ASN A 320 27.99 -18.77 -5.98
CA ASN A 320 27.81 -19.82 -6.99
C ASN A 320 27.59 -19.26 -8.41
N SER A 321 27.53 -17.93 -8.56
CA SER A 321 27.21 -17.27 -9.81
C SER A 321 28.35 -17.35 -10.83
N PRO A 322 28.05 -17.22 -12.13
CA PRO A 322 29.08 -17.01 -13.13
C PRO A 322 29.98 -15.80 -12.88
N ALA A 323 29.35 -14.70 -12.35
CA ALA A 323 30.07 -13.48 -12.01
C ALA A 323 31.14 -13.69 -10.92
N ALA A 324 30.85 -14.52 -9.91
CA ALA A 324 31.81 -14.86 -8.87
C ALA A 324 33.04 -15.58 -9.43
N LYS A 325 32.85 -16.51 -10.34
CA LYS A 325 33.97 -17.22 -11.00
C LYS A 325 34.87 -16.29 -11.84
N GLU A 326 34.23 -15.31 -12.52
CA GLU A 326 34.96 -14.28 -13.24
C GLU A 326 35.75 -13.38 -12.27
N ALA A 327 35.12 -12.96 -11.17
CA ALA A 327 35.77 -12.18 -10.13
C ALA A 327 36.97 -12.90 -9.50
N GLU A 328 36.86 -14.21 -9.20
CA GLU A 328 37.95 -15.04 -8.71
C GLU A 328 39.15 -15.07 -9.68
N ALA A 329 38.84 -15.21 -10.97
CA ALA A 329 39.88 -15.22 -12.01
C ALA A 329 40.60 -13.86 -12.09
N GLN A 330 39.89 -12.75 -11.93
CA GLN A 330 40.49 -11.39 -11.91
C GLN A 330 41.31 -11.19 -10.61
N LEU A 331 40.77 -11.57 -9.44
CA LEU A 331 41.52 -11.51 -8.18
C LEU A 331 42.84 -12.33 -8.25
N LYS A 332 42.81 -13.46 -8.90
CA LYS A 332 44.04 -14.27 -9.13
C LYS A 332 45.07 -13.46 -9.92
N LYS A 333 44.68 -12.77 -11.01
CA LYS A 333 45.60 -11.94 -11.81
C LYS A 333 46.19 -10.79 -10.97
N ILE A 334 45.36 -10.14 -10.14
CA ILE A 334 45.82 -9.09 -9.25
C ILE A 334 46.84 -9.60 -8.23
N ARG A 335 46.59 -10.77 -7.61
CA ARG A 335 47.53 -11.39 -6.65
C ARG A 335 48.85 -11.82 -7.32
N GLU A 336 48.81 -12.21 -8.58
CA GLU A 336 50.00 -12.57 -9.39
C GLU A 336 50.74 -11.32 -9.89
N GLY A 337 50.23 -10.10 -9.58
CA GLY A 337 50.85 -8.85 -10.02
C GLY A 337 50.72 -8.60 -11.53
N ILE A 338 49.78 -9.28 -12.20
CA ILE A 338 49.56 -9.10 -13.65
C ILE A 338 48.83 -7.76 -13.84
N PRO A 339 49.44 -6.79 -14.53
CA PRO A 339 48.76 -5.50 -14.76
C PRO A 339 47.65 -5.70 -15.80
N ALA A 340 46.63 -4.81 -15.72
CA ALA A 340 45.59 -4.76 -16.74
C ALA A 340 46.22 -4.52 -18.14
N PRO A 341 45.67 -5.13 -19.21
CA PRO A 341 46.14 -4.84 -20.55
C PRO A 341 45.99 -3.36 -20.88
N MET A 342 46.96 -2.84 -21.67
CA MET A 342 46.92 -1.41 -22.12
C MET A 342 45.74 -1.23 -23.08
N THR A 343 44.91 -0.22 -22.78
CA THR A 343 43.85 0.19 -23.69
C THR A 343 44.36 1.15 -24.75
N ILE A 344 43.61 1.41 -25.83
CA ILE A 344 43.94 2.42 -26.84
C ILE A 344 44.03 3.80 -26.21
N TYR A 345 43.25 4.08 -25.19
CA TYR A 345 43.30 5.36 -24.44
C TYR A 345 44.59 5.49 -23.65
N ASP A 346 45.09 4.41 -23.01
CA ASP A 346 46.35 4.39 -22.30
C ASP A 346 47.52 4.65 -23.26
N TRP A 347 47.41 4.18 -24.50
CA TRP A 347 48.46 4.42 -25.51
C TRP A 347 48.47 5.86 -26.02
N ILE A 348 47.28 6.51 -26.13
CA ILE A 348 47.18 7.89 -26.64
C ILE A 348 47.47 8.92 -25.55
N TRP A 349 46.93 8.74 -24.35
CA TRP A 349 46.90 9.71 -23.27
C TRP A 349 47.82 9.38 -22.10
N GLY A 350 48.49 8.22 -22.15
CA GLY A 350 49.22 7.68 -21.02
C GLY A 350 48.32 6.89 -20.06
N ARG A 351 48.90 5.92 -19.37
CA ARG A 351 48.20 5.09 -18.42
C ARG A 351 47.86 5.88 -17.17
N TYR A 352 46.58 5.76 -16.73
CA TYR A 352 46.15 6.36 -15.48
C TYR A 352 46.99 5.81 -14.31
N GLN A 353 47.56 6.70 -13.51
CA GLN A 353 48.23 6.33 -12.27
C GLN A 353 47.31 6.72 -11.12
N PRO A 354 46.86 5.75 -10.28
CA PRO A 354 46.06 6.05 -9.10
C PRO A 354 46.95 6.89 -8.16
N MET A 355 46.36 7.91 -7.56
CA MET A 355 47.02 8.74 -6.57
C MET A 355 47.46 7.86 -5.39
N SER A 356 48.69 7.97 -4.95
CA SER A 356 49.19 7.21 -3.81
C SER A 356 48.56 7.73 -2.52
N LEU A 357 48.42 6.84 -1.50
CA LEU A 357 47.87 7.27 -0.19
C LEU A 357 48.66 8.43 0.41
N SER A 358 49.98 8.47 0.18
CA SER A 358 50.82 9.58 0.63
C SER A 358 50.54 10.90 -0.12
N GLU A 359 50.15 10.85 -1.41
CA GLU A 359 49.71 12.02 -2.16
C GLU A 359 48.31 12.47 -1.73
N LEU A 360 47.46 11.57 -1.31
CA LEU A 360 46.15 11.87 -0.69
C LEU A 360 46.35 12.56 0.68
N GLU A 361 47.33 12.12 1.47
CA GLU A 361 47.63 12.71 2.76
C GLU A 361 48.25 14.14 2.60
N ASP A 362 49.07 14.38 1.56
CA ASP A 362 49.68 15.68 1.28
C ASP A 362 48.66 16.68 0.66
N ASP A 363 47.68 16.22 -0.11
CA ASP A 363 46.68 17.08 -0.78
C ASP A 363 45.45 17.35 0.11
N THR A 364 45.37 16.68 1.26
CA THR A 364 44.25 16.88 2.16
C THR A 364 44.40 18.17 2.99
N HIS A 365 43.81 19.23 2.48
CA HIS A 365 43.17 20.24 3.31
C HIS A 365 42.16 19.64 4.32
N ILE A 366 41.86 18.33 4.25
CA ILE A 366 41.01 17.56 5.16
C ILE A 366 41.62 17.45 6.54
N GLU A 367 42.97 17.35 6.68
CA GLU A 367 43.61 17.38 8.01
C GLU A 367 43.43 18.72 8.71
N LYS A 368 43.42 19.84 7.97
CA LYS A 368 43.15 21.15 8.56
C LYS A 368 41.69 21.36 8.92
N LEU A 369 40.76 20.76 8.18
CA LEU A 369 39.34 20.81 8.51
C LEU A 369 39.01 19.91 9.72
N ASN A 370 39.70 18.78 9.87
CA ASN A 370 39.45 17.86 10.99
C ASN A 370 40.12 18.28 12.30
N SER A 371 41.31 18.90 12.27
CA SER A 371 42.05 19.22 13.50
C SER A 371 41.70 20.58 14.10
N GLU A 372 41.39 21.58 13.27
CA GLU A 372 41.14 22.95 13.75
C GLU A 372 39.64 23.27 13.94
N ALA A 373 38.72 22.56 13.25
CA ALA A 373 37.29 22.84 13.31
C ALA A 373 36.52 21.96 14.29
N PHE A 374 36.99 20.73 14.58
CA PHE A 374 36.28 19.79 15.47
C PHE A 374 36.88 19.70 16.88
N GLU A 375 38.13 20.02 17.12
CA GLU A 375 38.71 19.93 18.46
C GLU A 375 38.41 21.13 19.38
N GLU A 376 37.92 22.27 18.87
CA GLU A 376 37.65 23.45 19.70
C GLU A 376 36.21 23.88 19.82
N MET A 377 35.24 23.22 19.17
CA MET A 377 33.84 23.57 19.34
C MET A 377 33.25 22.81 20.51
N SER A 378 32.97 23.49 21.62
CA SER A 378 32.24 22.92 22.74
C SER A 378 30.81 22.62 22.29
N VAL A 379 30.15 21.60 22.90
CA VAL A 379 28.76 21.24 22.64
C VAL A 379 27.82 22.46 22.72
N ASP A 380 28.13 23.40 23.64
CA ASP A 380 27.35 24.62 23.82
C ASP A 380 27.47 25.57 22.64
N GLN A 381 28.67 25.70 22.01
CA GLN A 381 28.85 26.51 20.80
C GLN A 381 28.20 25.89 19.57
N PHE A 382 28.13 24.58 19.52
CA PHE A 382 27.44 23.85 18.45
C PHE A 382 25.90 24.09 18.50
N LEU A 383 25.34 24.13 19.70
CA LEU A 383 23.91 24.37 19.93
C LEU A 383 23.47 25.84 19.73
N GLU A 384 24.41 26.79 19.75
CA GLU A 384 24.12 28.20 19.48
C GLU A 384 24.11 28.55 17.97
N THR A 385 24.33 27.60 17.08
CA THR A 385 24.43 27.85 15.63
C THR A 385 23.01 28.13 15.06
N PRO A 386 22.79 29.23 14.33
CA PRO A 386 21.50 29.55 13.75
C PRO A 386 21.06 28.46 12.76
N GLY A 387 19.91 27.82 13.02
CA GLY A 387 19.34 26.77 12.18
C GLY A 387 19.31 25.38 12.82
N ALA A 388 19.77 25.25 14.08
CA ALA A 388 19.60 24.01 14.83
C ALA A 388 18.12 23.73 15.13
N ALA A 389 17.66 22.53 14.85
CA ALA A 389 16.31 22.06 15.21
C ALA A 389 16.35 21.38 16.59
N VAL A 390 15.29 21.53 17.38
CA VAL A 390 15.21 20.93 18.70
C VAL A 390 14.68 19.50 18.56
N VAL A 391 15.47 18.51 18.96
CA VAL A 391 15.06 17.11 19.07
C VAL A 391 14.89 16.76 20.55
N GLU A 392 13.73 16.24 20.94
CA GLU A 392 13.49 15.75 22.30
C GLU A 392 13.90 14.27 22.40
N GLN A 393 14.85 13.98 23.28
CA GLN A 393 15.24 12.60 23.58
C GLN A 393 14.82 12.23 25.02
N VAL A 394 14.09 11.14 25.16
CA VAL A 394 13.71 10.59 26.47
C VAL A 394 14.84 9.72 26.98
N MET A 395 15.40 10.09 28.14
CA MET A 395 16.46 9.34 28.79
C MET A 395 15.91 8.11 29.54
N PRO A 396 16.73 7.09 29.83
CA PRO A 396 16.30 5.87 30.55
C PRO A 396 15.72 6.11 31.95
N ASP A 397 15.99 7.28 32.55
CA ASP A 397 15.43 7.70 33.84
C ASP A 397 14.07 8.40 33.74
N GLY A 398 13.54 8.52 32.53
CA GLY A 398 12.27 9.20 32.21
C GLY A 398 12.38 10.72 32.11
N SER A 399 13.57 11.32 32.20
CA SER A 399 13.77 12.74 31.96
C SER A 399 13.80 13.03 30.43
N VAL A 400 13.24 14.17 30.03
CA VAL A 400 13.26 14.63 28.62
C VAL A 400 14.38 15.65 28.50
N GLN A 401 15.36 15.38 27.64
CA GLN A 401 16.35 16.36 27.23
C GLN A 401 16.06 16.81 25.79
N SER A 402 15.99 18.12 25.61
CA SER A 402 15.83 18.74 24.30
C SER A 402 17.22 19.01 23.71
N TYR A 403 17.48 18.47 22.54
CA TYR A 403 18.68 18.78 21.76
C TYR A 403 18.26 19.60 20.54
N GLU A 404 19.01 20.67 20.25
CA GLU A 404 18.85 21.40 18.99
C GLU A 404 19.58 20.64 17.88
N GLU A 405 18.86 20.23 16.85
CA GLU A 405 19.41 19.59 15.66
C GLU A 405 19.87 20.66 14.68
N LEU A 406 21.11 20.56 14.23
CA LEU A 406 21.61 21.46 13.16
C LEU A 406 20.89 21.11 11.86
N ALA A 407 20.15 22.06 11.32
CA ALA A 407 19.67 21.97 9.95
C ALA A 407 20.89 21.79 9.00
N PRO A 408 20.80 20.86 8.04
CA PRO A 408 21.94 20.57 7.18
C PRO A 408 22.38 21.84 6.46
N MET A 409 23.62 22.26 6.72
CA MET A 409 24.26 23.41 6.06
C MET A 409 24.55 23.18 4.56
N TYR A 410 24.16 22.01 4.06
CA TYR A 410 24.32 21.61 2.66
C TYR A 410 22.93 21.39 2.08
N GLY A 411 22.65 22.16 1.01
CA GLY A 411 21.33 22.15 0.35
C GLY A 411 20.86 20.77 -0.05
N ASP A 412 19.60 20.67 -0.32
CA ASP A 412 18.61 19.59 -0.53
C ASP A 412 19.06 18.21 -1.07
N GLY A 413 20.30 17.82 -0.99
CA GLY A 413 20.82 16.55 -1.52
C GLY A 413 21.48 15.61 -0.51
N LEU A 414 21.78 16.05 0.73
CA LEU A 414 22.43 15.19 1.74
C LEU A 414 21.48 14.66 2.83
N GLY A 415 20.28 15.20 2.95
CA GLY A 415 19.26 14.76 3.91
C GLY A 415 18.79 13.32 3.68
N ASP A 416 18.73 12.89 2.41
CA ASP A 416 18.27 11.55 2.04
C ASP A 416 19.26 10.42 2.35
N TYR A 417 20.54 10.76 2.61
CA TYR A 417 21.56 9.75 2.92
C TYR A 417 21.76 9.49 4.43
N LEU A 418 21.25 10.34 5.30
CA LEU A 418 21.42 10.22 6.75
C LEU A 418 20.22 9.61 7.47
N PHE A 419 19.08 9.48 6.80
CA PHE A 419 17.84 8.88 7.33
C PHE A 419 17.45 7.60 6.59
N ASP A 420 18.42 6.76 6.24
CA ASP A 420 18.13 5.39 5.85
C ASP A 420 17.78 4.60 7.11
N ASP A 421 16.55 4.06 7.17
CA ASP A 421 16.00 3.27 8.30
C ASP A 421 16.95 2.15 8.77
N GLY A 422 17.89 1.72 7.92
CA GLY A 422 18.94 0.76 8.24
C GLY A 422 19.91 1.23 9.33
N PHE A 423 20.18 2.53 9.45
CA PHE A 423 21.08 3.06 10.49
C PHE A 423 20.40 3.10 11.85
N TYR A 424 19.10 3.40 11.89
CA TYR A 424 18.29 3.37 13.12
C TYR A 424 18.12 1.95 13.66
N GLN A 425 17.89 0.96 12.81
CA GLN A 425 17.81 -0.45 13.24
C GLN A 425 19.15 -0.99 13.71
N TRP A 426 20.27 -0.56 13.10
CA TRP A 426 21.59 -0.96 13.54
C TRP A 426 21.96 -0.37 14.91
N THR A 427 21.62 0.89 15.16
CA THR A 427 21.84 1.53 16.49
C THR A 427 20.94 0.95 17.56
N GLN A 428 19.68 0.61 17.24
CA GLN A 428 18.76 -0.03 18.17
C GLN A 428 19.25 -1.43 18.55
N SER A 429 19.71 -2.23 17.59
CA SER A 429 20.27 -3.57 17.86
C SER A 429 21.56 -3.55 18.68
N GLN A 430 22.36 -2.50 18.60
CA GLN A 430 23.56 -2.30 19.42
C GLN A 430 23.19 -1.91 20.86
N ILE A 431 22.12 -1.16 21.06
CA ILE A 431 21.60 -0.78 22.37
C ILE A 431 20.97 -2.00 23.06
N ASP A 432 20.18 -2.79 22.34
CA ASP A 432 19.53 -4.01 22.88
C ASP A 432 20.57 -5.08 23.26
N ASN A 433 21.63 -5.26 22.47
CA ASN A 433 22.74 -6.17 22.81
C ASN A 433 23.62 -5.69 24.01
N ALA A 434 23.69 -4.37 24.22
CA ALA A 434 24.46 -3.82 25.36
C ALA A 434 23.67 -3.92 26.68
N THR A 435 22.35 -4.08 26.64
CA THR A 435 21.51 -4.25 27.83
C THR A 435 21.42 -5.71 28.30
N ASP A 436 21.60 -6.70 27.41
CA ASP A 436 21.60 -8.13 27.77
C ASP A 436 22.91 -8.61 28.43
N ASP A 437 24.01 -7.88 28.26
CA ASP A 437 25.29 -8.20 28.93
C ASP A 437 25.44 -7.63 30.36
N VAL A 438 24.42 -6.95 30.90
CA VAL A 438 24.44 -6.31 32.23
C VAL A 438 23.39 -6.89 33.20
N LEU A 439 22.67 -7.93 32.82
CA LEU A 439 21.78 -8.72 33.69
C LEU A 439 22.22 -10.17 33.74
#